data_778f3f50fa43db2a451d3ffe291eb9d7
#
_entry.id   778f3f50fa43db2a451d3ffe291eb9d7
#
_cell.length_a   1.000
_cell.length_b   1.000
_cell.length_c   1.000
_cell.angle_alpha   90.00
_cell.angle_beta   90.00
_cell.angle_gamma   90.00
#
_symmetry.space_group_name_H-M   'P 1'
#
loop_
_entity.id
_entity.type
_entity.pdbx_description
1 polymer ?
#
loop_
_entity_poly.entity_id
_entity_poly.type
_entity_poly.pdbx_seq_one_letter_code
_entity_poly.pdbx_strand_id
1 'polypeptide(L)'
;MEDKNKDKIEIIGKNGQKIEITEAEQERRAKIKKVNDEFKVANAEKSRIINEKEIWKYFFKKPKKNYNKYMYEMLEFPKHLMYNNESVDEYRGKWNEFFGNKNDIYLEIGCGSGNFTVQNAEKFKDRNYIALELRFKRLVLGAKKSKKRNLDNILFVRKRAETILDFLGKDEISGVYINFPDPWEGEEKKRVISNALFSKLDIILRTNGKLFFKTDHDQYYEDVLELVKKLDNYEIVYHTNDLHNSEKASENIKTEFEQMFLSKHNMNIKYIEIKKIK
;
A
#
# COMPACT_ATOMS: atom_id res chain seq x y z
N MET A 1 20.73 42.51 -42.46
CA MET A 1 21.15 42.13 -41.09
C MET A 1 20.11 42.72 -40.16
N GLU A 2 19.08 41.93 -39.81
CA GLU A 2 18.08 42.38 -38.86
C GLU A 2 18.68 42.42 -37.45
N ASP A 3 18.38 43.53 -36.79
CA ASP A 3 18.91 43.90 -35.49
C ASP A 3 18.41 42.96 -34.39
N LYS A 4 19.25 41.92 -34.06
CA LYS A 4 18.94 40.91 -33.04
C LYS A 4 18.92 41.43 -31.60
N ASN A 5 18.93 42.77 -31.39
CA ASN A 5 19.16 43.34 -30.05
C ASN A 5 17.93 44.07 -29.46
N LYS A 6 16.74 44.01 -30.09
CA LYS A 6 15.57 44.81 -29.64
C LYS A 6 14.74 44.27 -28.49
N ASP A 7 14.97 43.01 -28.05
CA ASP A 7 14.08 42.37 -27.08
C ASP A 7 14.77 41.86 -25.80
N LYS A 8 15.89 42.48 -25.42
CA LYS A 8 16.63 42.13 -24.22
C LYS A 8 16.28 43.03 -23.05
N ILE A 9 15.88 42.46 -21.91
CA ILE A 9 15.58 43.15 -20.66
C ILE A 9 16.63 42.75 -19.62
N GLU A 10 17.19 43.74 -18.92
CA GLU A 10 18.11 43.54 -17.82
C GLU A 10 17.37 43.22 -16.53
N ILE A 11 17.66 42.12 -15.87
CA ILE A 11 17.10 41.73 -14.56
C ILE A 11 18.21 41.47 -13.56
N ILE A 12 17.91 41.60 -12.25
CA ILE A 12 18.84 41.24 -11.17
C ILE A 12 18.64 39.76 -10.82
N GLY A 13 19.67 38.97 -10.99
CA GLY A 13 19.70 37.54 -10.61
C GLY A 13 19.73 37.33 -9.08
N LYS A 14 19.58 36.09 -8.62
CA LYS A 14 19.56 35.76 -7.18
C LYS A 14 20.82 36.14 -6.41
N ASN A 15 21.95 36.29 -7.09
CA ASN A 15 23.24 36.68 -6.51
C ASN A 15 23.57 38.17 -6.70
N GLY A 16 22.57 39.02 -7.03
CA GLY A 16 22.75 40.45 -7.27
C GLY A 16 23.39 40.81 -8.62
N GLN A 17 23.69 39.83 -9.47
CA GLN A 17 24.26 40.05 -10.78
C GLN A 17 23.21 40.47 -11.80
N LYS A 18 23.56 41.34 -12.72
CA LYS A 18 22.71 41.73 -13.84
C LYS A 18 22.70 40.61 -14.90
N ILE A 19 21.52 40.22 -15.33
CA ILE A 19 21.30 39.17 -16.35
C ILE A 19 20.40 39.73 -17.42
N GLU A 20 20.77 39.62 -18.69
CA GLU A 20 19.92 39.94 -19.83
C GLU A 20 19.04 38.78 -20.18
N ILE A 21 17.71 39.01 -20.32
CA ILE A 21 16.73 38.02 -20.75
C ILE A 21 15.83 38.59 -21.83
N THR A 22 15.24 37.76 -22.65
CA THR A 22 14.23 38.19 -23.64
C THR A 22 12.89 38.45 -22.97
N GLU A 23 12.04 39.27 -23.64
CA GLU A 23 10.66 39.53 -23.21
C GLU A 23 9.86 38.22 -23.02
N ALA A 24 9.98 37.29 -23.94
CA ALA A 24 9.37 35.95 -23.85
C ALA A 24 9.83 35.15 -22.60
N GLU A 25 11.10 35.24 -22.25
CA GLU A 25 11.63 34.59 -21.04
C GLU A 25 11.14 35.29 -19.76
N GLN A 26 10.97 36.62 -19.77
CA GLN A 26 10.41 37.39 -18.66
C GLN A 26 8.94 36.97 -18.41
N GLU A 27 8.12 36.91 -19.46
CA GLU A 27 6.73 36.42 -19.36
C GLU A 27 6.64 34.99 -18.84
N ARG A 28 7.52 34.11 -19.35
CA ARG A 28 7.60 32.72 -18.87
C ARG A 28 7.91 32.66 -17.37
N ARG A 29 8.90 33.44 -16.90
CA ARG A 29 9.25 33.52 -15.47
C ARG A 29 8.12 34.10 -14.63
N ALA A 30 7.42 35.11 -15.13
CA ALA A 30 6.25 35.67 -14.44
C ALA A 30 5.12 34.64 -14.30
N LYS A 31 4.79 33.88 -15.37
CA LYS A 31 3.83 32.78 -15.33
C LYS A 31 4.25 31.70 -14.32
N ILE A 32 5.50 31.26 -14.34
CA ILE A 32 6.03 30.27 -13.39
C ILE A 32 5.94 30.80 -11.96
N LYS A 33 6.29 32.08 -11.72
CA LYS A 33 6.20 32.71 -10.39
C LYS A 33 4.76 32.71 -9.89
N LYS A 34 3.79 33.10 -10.73
CA LYS A 34 2.35 33.11 -10.38
C LYS A 34 1.88 31.73 -9.98
N VAL A 35 2.16 30.71 -10.79
CA VAL A 35 1.81 29.31 -10.48
C VAL A 35 2.44 28.84 -9.17
N ASN A 36 3.70 29.20 -8.92
CA ASN A 36 4.39 28.83 -7.68
C ASN A 36 3.79 29.54 -6.46
N ASP A 37 3.35 30.78 -6.59
CA ASP A 37 2.75 31.54 -5.48
C ASP A 37 1.34 31.00 -5.17
N GLU A 38 0.53 30.69 -6.19
CA GLU A 38 -0.75 30.00 -6.02
C GLU A 38 -0.58 28.63 -5.34
N PHE A 39 0.44 27.87 -5.75
CA PHE A 39 0.79 26.59 -5.15
C PHE A 39 1.21 26.72 -3.67
N LYS A 40 1.98 27.77 -3.33
CA LYS A 40 2.36 28.06 -1.93
C LYS A 40 1.17 28.38 -1.06
N VAL A 41 0.22 29.21 -1.54
CA VAL A 41 -1.00 29.58 -0.80
C VAL A 41 -1.85 28.32 -0.56
N ALA A 42 -2.11 27.54 -1.61
CA ALA A 42 -2.87 26.29 -1.49
C ALA A 42 -2.21 25.28 -0.53
N ASN A 43 -0.87 25.19 -0.52
CA ASN A 43 -0.14 24.31 0.39
C ASN A 43 -0.13 24.82 1.84
N ALA A 44 -0.16 26.14 2.05
CA ALA A 44 -0.26 26.73 3.40
C ALA A 44 -1.60 26.34 4.05
N GLU A 45 -2.71 26.44 3.33
CA GLU A 45 -4.02 26.02 3.81
C GLU A 45 -4.08 24.52 4.13
N LYS A 46 -3.61 23.70 3.20
CA LYS A 46 -3.54 22.23 3.41
C LYS A 46 -2.65 21.87 4.60
N SER A 47 -1.52 22.56 4.79
CA SER A 47 -0.67 22.39 5.96
C SER A 47 -1.38 22.74 7.26
N ARG A 48 -2.20 23.80 7.26
CA ARG A 48 -3.03 24.19 8.40
C ARG A 48 -4.01 23.08 8.77
N ILE A 49 -4.75 22.54 7.79
CA ILE A 49 -5.71 21.45 8.01
C ILE A 49 -5.02 20.19 8.55
N ILE A 50 -3.83 19.83 8.03
CA ILE A 50 -3.03 18.71 8.52
C ILE A 50 -2.65 18.92 10.00
N ASN A 51 -2.27 20.14 10.38
CA ASN A 51 -1.88 20.47 11.75
C ASN A 51 -3.10 20.50 12.69
N GLU A 52 -4.20 21.11 12.29
CA GLU A 52 -5.45 21.17 13.07
C GLU A 52 -6.02 19.78 13.36
N LYS A 53 -5.96 18.87 12.37
CA LYS A 53 -6.37 17.48 12.53
C LYS A 53 -5.28 16.59 13.12
N GLU A 54 -4.14 17.16 13.47
CA GLU A 54 -2.99 16.48 14.04
C GLU A 54 -2.56 15.19 13.29
N ILE A 55 -2.77 15.15 11.96
CA ILE A 55 -2.51 13.97 11.11
C ILE A 55 -1.07 13.48 11.25
N TRP A 56 -0.14 14.39 11.57
CA TRP A 56 1.26 14.06 11.81
C TRP A 56 1.47 13.08 13.00
N LYS A 57 0.53 12.95 13.94
CA LYS A 57 0.61 11.98 15.05
C LYS A 57 0.70 10.53 14.55
N TYR A 58 0.10 10.26 13.40
CA TYR A 58 0.09 8.93 12.80
C TYR A 58 1.36 8.61 11.99
N PHE A 59 2.36 9.48 12.02
CA PHE A 59 3.65 9.27 11.36
C PHE A 59 4.69 8.77 12.36
N PHE A 60 5.53 7.83 11.95
CA PHE A 60 6.65 7.33 12.76
C PHE A 60 7.69 8.39 13.06
N LYS A 61 7.83 9.39 12.18
CA LYS A 61 8.68 10.56 12.36
C LYS A 61 7.91 11.79 11.87
N LYS A 62 7.95 12.87 12.65
CA LYS A 62 7.39 14.15 12.21
C LYS A 62 8.04 14.55 10.88
N PRO A 63 7.26 14.83 9.83
CA PRO A 63 7.82 15.22 8.54
C PRO A 63 8.66 16.48 8.68
N LYS A 64 9.81 16.54 8.00
CA LYS A 64 10.66 17.75 7.98
C LYS A 64 9.99 18.95 7.30
N LYS A 65 9.00 18.72 6.45
CA LYS A 65 8.22 19.75 5.76
C LYS A 65 6.82 19.79 6.33
N ASN A 66 6.29 20.97 6.54
CA ASN A 66 4.95 21.20 7.09
C ASN A 66 3.83 20.67 6.19
N TYR A 67 4.10 20.38 4.92
CA TYR A 67 3.13 19.87 3.97
C TYR A 67 3.62 18.62 3.26
N ASN A 68 2.80 17.59 3.29
CA ASN A 68 2.89 16.41 2.44
C ASN A 68 1.51 16.18 1.81
N LYS A 69 1.42 16.26 0.48
CA LYS A 69 0.14 16.18 -0.23
C LYS A 69 -0.63 14.88 0.05
N TYR A 70 0.07 13.76 0.27
CA TYR A 70 -0.59 12.49 0.55
C TYR A 70 -1.22 12.44 1.95
N MET A 71 -0.72 13.20 2.92
CA MET A 71 -1.36 13.35 4.22
C MET A 71 -2.70 14.07 4.11
N TYR A 72 -2.78 15.08 3.24
CA TYR A 72 -4.02 15.78 2.97
C TYR A 72 -4.98 14.93 2.14
N GLU A 73 -4.48 14.31 1.06
CA GLU A 73 -5.28 13.47 0.17
C GLU A 73 -5.92 12.27 0.87
N MET A 74 -5.35 11.75 1.98
CA MET A 74 -6.00 10.70 2.78
C MET A 74 -7.39 11.07 3.28
N LEU A 75 -7.62 12.36 3.57
CA LEU A 75 -8.90 12.87 4.04
C LEU A 75 -10.00 12.82 2.97
N GLU A 76 -9.62 12.66 1.70
CA GLU A 76 -10.56 12.65 0.55
C GLU A 76 -11.20 11.27 0.32
N PHE A 77 -10.75 10.23 1.07
CA PHE A 77 -11.17 8.84 0.86
C PHE A 77 -11.69 8.16 2.14
N PRO A 78 -12.62 8.78 2.91
CA PRO A 78 -13.04 8.23 4.21
C PRO A 78 -13.71 6.84 4.12
N LYS A 79 -14.27 6.48 2.96
CA LYS A 79 -14.86 5.15 2.73
C LYS A 79 -13.85 4.08 2.35
N HIS A 80 -12.66 4.47 1.86
CA HIS A 80 -11.68 3.53 1.31
C HIS A 80 -10.35 3.53 2.07
N LEU A 81 -10.15 4.45 3.03
CA LEU A 81 -8.89 4.58 3.73
C LEU A 81 -9.09 4.98 5.19
N MET A 82 -8.56 4.17 6.10
CA MET A 82 -8.43 4.47 7.52
C MET A 82 -6.95 4.59 7.90
N TYR A 83 -6.60 5.70 8.55
CA TYR A 83 -5.23 5.97 9.00
C TYR A 83 -5.13 6.21 10.51
N ASN A 84 -6.23 6.48 11.16
CA ASN A 84 -6.35 6.69 12.61
C ASN A 84 -6.43 5.32 13.29
N ASN A 85 -5.49 5.06 14.20
CA ASN A 85 -5.40 3.78 14.89
C ASN A 85 -6.65 3.50 15.73
N GLU A 86 -7.12 4.48 16.47
CA GLU A 86 -8.27 4.36 17.37
C GLU A 86 -9.52 3.95 16.59
N SER A 87 -9.80 4.65 15.47
CA SER A 87 -10.96 4.34 14.61
C SER A 87 -10.87 2.97 13.97
N VAL A 88 -9.65 2.48 13.67
CA VAL A 88 -9.45 1.12 13.14
C VAL A 88 -9.71 0.07 14.23
N ASP A 89 -9.22 0.31 15.44
CA ASP A 89 -9.28 -0.64 16.56
C ASP A 89 -10.72 -0.80 17.10
N GLU A 90 -11.59 0.20 16.92
CA GLU A 90 -13.02 0.14 17.24
C GLU A 90 -13.79 -0.93 16.47
N TYR A 91 -13.30 -1.31 15.26
CA TYR A 91 -13.93 -2.34 14.43
C TYR A 91 -13.44 -3.76 14.72
N ARG A 92 -12.65 -3.97 15.76
CA ARG A 92 -12.19 -5.31 16.15
C ARG A 92 -13.37 -6.25 16.40
N GLY A 93 -13.47 -7.32 15.61
CA GLY A 93 -14.57 -8.28 15.64
C GLY A 93 -15.88 -7.76 15.04
N LYS A 94 -15.87 -6.60 14.35
CA LYS A 94 -17.06 -5.92 13.81
C LYS A 94 -16.88 -5.46 12.36
N TRP A 95 -15.92 -5.99 11.63
CA TRP A 95 -15.66 -5.55 10.25
C TRP A 95 -16.85 -5.80 9.31
N ASN A 96 -17.70 -6.79 9.61
CA ASN A 96 -18.95 -7.00 8.87
C ASN A 96 -19.92 -5.82 9.04
N GLU A 97 -19.92 -5.14 10.19
CA GLU A 97 -20.70 -3.91 10.40
C GLU A 97 -20.15 -2.75 9.55
N PHE A 98 -18.82 -2.61 9.47
CA PHE A 98 -18.18 -1.61 8.61
C PHE A 98 -18.56 -1.80 7.13
N PHE A 99 -18.48 -3.04 6.63
CA PHE A 99 -18.82 -3.34 5.23
C PHE A 99 -20.33 -3.44 4.98
N GLY A 100 -21.16 -3.45 6.02
CA GLY A 100 -22.62 -3.55 5.90
C GLY A 100 -23.12 -4.88 5.33
N ASN A 101 -22.32 -5.94 5.43
CA ASN A 101 -22.64 -7.27 4.92
C ASN A 101 -21.94 -8.37 5.74
N LYS A 102 -22.21 -9.65 5.42
CA LYS A 102 -21.62 -10.83 6.08
C LYS A 102 -20.65 -11.60 5.19
N ASN A 103 -20.12 -10.96 4.18
CA ASN A 103 -19.18 -11.58 3.27
C ASN A 103 -17.86 -11.92 3.98
N ASP A 104 -17.18 -12.93 3.46
CA ASP A 104 -15.87 -13.34 3.92
C ASP A 104 -14.86 -12.20 3.83
N ILE A 105 -14.07 -12.03 4.87
CA ILE A 105 -13.06 -10.95 4.95
C ILE A 105 -11.68 -11.52 4.66
N TYR A 106 -11.00 -10.89 3.71
CA TYR A 106 -9.63 -11.20 3.33
C TYR A 106 -8.69 -10.05 3.70
N LEU A 107 -7.53 -10.40 4.25
CA LEU A 107 -6.48 -9.46 4.66
C LEU A 107 -5.33 -9.51 3.66
N GLU A 108 -4.87 -8.38 3.13
CA GLU A 108 -3.56 -8.30 2.47
C GLU A 108 -2.57 -7.55 3.35
N ILE A 109 -1.44 -8.19 3.70
CA ILE A 109 -0.35 -7.59 4.47
C ILE A 109 0.70 -7.07 3.50
N GLY A 110 0.91 -5.74 3.50
CA GLY A 110 1.87 -5.09 2.59
C GLY A 110 1.32 -4.87 1.18
N CYS A 111 0.10 -4.37 1.04
CA CYS A 111 -0.61 -4.27 -0.25
C CYS A 111 0.03 -3.31 -1.26
N GLY A 112 1.04 -2.55 -0.88
CA GLY A 112 1.67 -1.57 -1.76
C GLY A 112 0.67 -0.53 -2.27
N SER A 113 0.63 -0.32 -3.59
CA SER A 113 -0.33 0.60 -4.25
C SER A 113 -1.74 -0.02 -4.45
N GLY A 114 -1.99 -1.21 -3.89
CA GLY A 114 -3.27 -1.87 -3.84
C GLY A 114 -3.73 -2.52 -5.16
N ASN A 115 -2.86 -2.68 -6.16
CA ASN A 115 -3.27 -3.26 -7.45
C ASN A 115 -3.84 -4.66 -7.32
N PHE A 116 -3.22 -5.52 -6.51
CA PHE A 116 -3.67 -6.88 -6.28
C PHE A 116 -5.01 -6.91 -5.56
N THR A 117 -5.13 -6.19 -4.42
CA THR A 117 -6.38 -6.16 -3.64
C THR A 117 -7.53 -5.55 -4.43
N VAL A 118 -7.28 -4.49 -5.21
CA VAL A 118 -8.30 -3.84 -6.06
C VAL A 118 -8.82 -4.79 -7.14
N GLN A 119 -7.94 -5.56 -7.79
CA GLN A 119 -8.37 -6.57 -8.79
C GLN A 119 -9.15 -7.71 -8.15
N ASN A 120 -8.76 -8.16 -6.93
CA ASN A 120 -9.52 -9.13 -6.16
C ASN A 120 -10.91 -8.61 -5.80
N ALA A 121 -11.01 -7.38 -5.27
CA ALA A 121 -12.29 -6.76 -4.89
C ALA A 121 -13.21 -6.52 -6.08
N GLU A 122 -12.64 -6.27 -7.26
CA GLU A 122 -13.39 -6.15 -8.53
C GLU A 122 -13.90 -7.51 -9.02
N LYS A 123 -13.07 -8.55 -8.92
CA LYS A 123 -13.39 -9.92 -9.38
C LYS A 123 -14.35 -10.65 -8.46
N PHE A 124 -14.19 -10.51 -7.14
CA PHE A 124 -14.93 -11.24 -6.12
C PHE A 124 -15.78 -10.27 -5.28
N LYS A 125 -16.98 -9.96 -5.75
CA LYS A 125 -17.91 -9.03 -5.10
C LYS A 125 -18.55 -9.58 -3.84
N ASP A 126 -18.50 -10.88 -3.66
CA ASP A 126 -18.96 -11.63 -2.49
C ASP A 126 -17.91 -11.72 -1.36
N ARG A 127 -16.83 -10.96 -1.46
CA ARG A 127 -15.75 -10.90 -0.46
C ARG A 127 -15.43 -9.47 -0.09
N ASN A 128 -15.02 -9.27 1.15
CA ASN A 128 -14.50 -8.00 1.66
C ASN A 128 -12.98 -8.05 1.79
N TYR A 129 -12.32 -6.93 1.61
CA TYR A 129 -10.86 -6.85 1.65
C TYR A 129 -10.38 -5.75 2.59
N ILE A 130 -9.49 -6.09 3.51
CA ILE A 130 -8.70 -5.16 4.32
C ILE A 130 -7.26 -5.21 3.84
N ALA A 131 -6.72 -4.08 3.41
CA ALA A 131 -5.39 -4.00 2.79
C ALA A 131 -4.45 -3.13 3.64
N LEU A 132 -3.39 -3.72 4.22
CA LEU A 132 -2.43 -3.04 5.08
C LEU A 132 -1.27 -2.47 4.28
N GLU A 133 -0.93 -1.21 4.53
CA GLU A 133 0.27 -0.55 4.03
C GLU A 133 0.66 0.61 4.96
N LEU A 134 1.95 0.91 5.05
CA LEU A 134 2.46 1.96 5.93
C LEU A 134 2.69 3.29 5.21
N ARG A 135 2.93 3.24 3.91
CA ARG A 135 3.32 4.41 3.11
C ARG A 135 2.08 5.15 2.60
N PHE A 136 1.89 6.39 3.06
CA PHE A 136 0.74 7.23 2.68
C PHE A 136 0.49 7.33 1.19
N LYS A 137 1.55 7.55 0.40
CA LYS A 137 1.43 7.61 -1.05
C LYS A 137 0.76 6.35 -1.61
N ARG A 138 1.15 5.18 -1.14
CA ARG A 138 0.63 3.89 -1.61
C ARG A 138 -0.82 3.69 -1.22
N LEU A 139 -1.17 3.98 0.05
CA LEU A 139 -2.56 3.94 0.53
C LEU A 139 -3.49 4.84 -0.28
N VAL A 140 -3.08 6.10 -0.52
CA VAL A 140 -3.85 7.04 -1.33
C VAL A 140 -4.03 6.55 -2.77
N LEU A 141 -2.99 5.95 -3.37
CA LEU A 141 -3.09 5.38 -4.72
C LEU A 141 -4.08 4.22 -4.77
N GLY A 142 -4.08 3.34 -3.76
CA GLY A 142 -5.06 2.26 -3.62
C GLY A 142 -6.49 2.80 -3.49
N ALA A 143 -6.71 3.73 -2.57
CA ALA A 143 -8.01 4.37 -2.35
C ALA A 143 -8.55 5.09 -3.62
N LYS A 144 -7.67 5.79 -4.36
CA LYS A 144 -8.03 6.40 -5.66
C LYS A 144 -8.49 5.37 -6.69
N LYS A 145 -7.80 4.23 -6.78
CA LYS A 145 -8.17 3.14 -7.69
C LYS A 145 -9.52 2.54 -7.33
N SER A 146 -9.77 2.31 -6.03
CA SER A 146 -11.04 1.77 -5.53
C SER A 146 -12.20 2.72 -5.80
N LYS A 147 -12.04 4.01 -5.48
CA LYS A 147 -13.04 5.04 -5.78
C LYS A 147 -13.35 5.13 -7.28
N LYS A 148 -12.32 5.09 -8.14
CA LYS A 148 -12.49 5.15 -9.61
C LYS A 148 -13.29 3.95 -10.14
N ARG A 149 -13.22 2.79 -9.49
CA ARG A 149 -13.93 1.55 -9.86
C ARG A 149 -15.22 1.33 -9.10
N ASN A 150 -15.64 2.29 -8.26
CA ASN A 150 -16.83 2.21 -7.42
C ASN A 150 -16.86 0.93 -6.58
N LEU A 151 -15.72 0.57 -5.97
CA LEU A 151 -15.63 -0.58 -5.08
C LEU A 151 -16.01 -0.16 -3.67
N ASP A 152 -16.89 -0.91 -3.01
CA ASP A 152 -17.35 -0.73 -1.63
C ASP A 152 -16.92 -1.87 -0.70
N ASN A 153 -16.32 -2.92 -1.28
CA ASN A 153 -15.87 -4.11 -0.58
C ASN A 153 -14.35 -4.12 -0.31
N ILE A 154 -13.70 -2.94 -0.21
CA ILE A 154 -12.27 -2.79 0.05
C ILE A 154 -11.97 -1.59 0.93
N LEU A 155 -11.11 -1.80 1.93
CA LEU A 155 -10.59 -0.77 2.82
C LEU A 155 -9.07 -0.85 2.91
N PHE A 156 -8.39 0.27 2.69
CA PHE A 156 -6.97 0.44 2.96
C PHE A 156 -6.76 0.92 4.38
N VAL A 157 -5.90 0.25 5.13
CA VAL A 157 -5.65 0.53 6.54
C VAL A 157 -4.17 0.78 6.78
N ARG A 158 -3.87 1.87 7.49
CA ARG A 158 -2.51 2.17 7.89
C ARG A 158 -2.17 1.52 9.24
N LYS A 159 -1.82 0.25 9.18
CA LYS A 159 -1.42 -0.55 10.35
C LYS A 159 -0.22 -1.44 10.00
N ARG A 160 0.49 -1.86 11.03
CA ARG A 160 1.58 -2.84 10.95
C ARG A 160 1.05 -4.25 11.09
N ALA A 161 1.72 -5.22 10.47
CA ALA A 161 1.40 -6.63 10.66
C ALA A 161 1.55 -7.08 12.11
N GLU A 162 2.48 -6.47 12.85
CA GLU A 162 2.70 -6.78 14.26
C GLU A 162 1.50 -6.45 15.15
N THR A 163 0.66 -5.49 14.73
CA THR A 163 -0.48 -4.99 15.52
C THR A 163 -1.84 -5.51 15.02
N ILE A 164 -1.87 -6.60 14.25
CA ILE A 164 -3.13 -7.11 13.68
C ILE A 164 -4.15 -7.53 14.73
N LEU A 165 -3.73 -7.94 15.93
CA LEU A 165 -4.63 -8.29 17.03
C LEU A 165 -5.31 -7.08 17.68
N ASP A 166 -4.81 -5.86 17.44
CA ASP A 166 -5.42 -4.65 17.97
C ASP A 166 -6.78 -4.38 17.30
N PHE A 167 -6.90 -4.74 16.01
CA PHE A 167 -8.06 -4.41 15.19
C PHE A 167 -8.76 -5.60 14.51
N LEU A 168 -8.25 -6.83 14.64
CA LEU A 168 -8.90 -8.03 14.15
C LEU A 168 -9.32 -8.93 15.32
N GLY A 169 -10.56 -9.41 15.27
CA GLY A 169 -11.13 -10.30 16.26
C GLY A 169 -10.87 -11.78 15.97
N LYS A 170 -11.35 -12.63 16.89
CA LYS A 170 -11.22 -14.08 16.77
C LYS A 170 -12.03 -14.58 15.57
N ASP A 171 -11.42 -15.47 14.76
CA ASP A 171 -12.02 -16.16 13.61
C ASP A 171 -12.66 -15.19 12.57
N GLU A 172 -12.20 -13.93 12.54
CA GLU A 172 -12.80 -12.88 11.71
C GLU A 172 -12.34 -12.92 10.25
N ILE A 173 -11.16 -13.49 9.98
CA ILE A 173 -10.52 -13.49 8.66
C ILE A 173 -10.64 -14.85 7.99
N SER A 174 -11.04 -14.84 6.71
CA SER A 174 -11.20 -16.05 5.87
C SER A 174 -9.95 -16.38 5.08
N GLY A 175 -9.12 -15.38 4.77
CA GLY A 175 -7.86 -15.57 4.05
C GLY A 175 -6.90 -14.40 4.23
N VAL A 176 -5.62 -14.70 4.14
CA VAL A 176 -4.52 -13.73 4.27
C VAL A 176 -3.63 -13.82 3.06
N TYR A 177 -3.37 -12.70 2.40
CA TYR A 177 -2.40 -12.58 1.30
C TYR A 177 -1.13 -11.90 1.77
N ILE A 178 0.01 -12.47 1.44
CA ILE A 178 1.35 -11.88 1.64
C ILE A 178 2.10 -12.04 0.32
N ASN A 179 2.22 -10.93 -0.41
CA ASN A 179 2.80 -10.91 -1.73
C ASN A 179 4.16 -10.18 -1.72
N PHE A 180 5.23 -10.87 -2.07
CA PHE A 180 6.59 -10.33 -2.20
C PHE A 180 7.05 -9.51 -0.99
N PRO A 181 6.97 -10.05 0.23
CA PRO A 181 7.53 -9.39 1.40
C PRO A 181 9.05 -9.34 1.30
N ASP A 182 9.65 -8.34 1.97
CA ASP A 182 11.10 -8.19 2.02
C ASP A 182 11.76 -9.48 2.56
N PRO A 183 12.75 -10.07 1.86
CA PRO A 183 13.37 -11.35 2.24
C PRO A 183 14.33 -11.24 3.41
N TRP A 184 14.80 -10.01 3.76
CA TRP A 184 15.68 -9.72 4.89
C TRP A 184 16.89 -10.67 4.96
N GLU A 185 17.64 -10.81 3.85
CA GLU A 185 18.84 -11.64 3.80
C GLU A 185 19.84 -11.23 4.90
N GLY A 186 20.28 -12.21 5.69
CA GLY A 186 21.12 -12.01 6.89
C GLY A 186 20.39 -11.43 8.10
N GLU A 187 19.11 -11.10 7.98
CA GLU A 187 18.26 -10.59 9.06
C GLU A 187 16.87 -11.26 9.05
N GLU A 188 16.82 -12.56 8.81
CA GLU A 188 15.61 -13.36 8.58
C GLU A 188 14.58 -13.24 9.71
N LYS A 189 15.03 -12.90 10.93
CA LYS A 189 14.16 -12.62 12.08
C LYS A 189 13.20 -11.45 11.86
N LYS A 190 13.47 -10.59 10.85
CA LYS A 190 12.60 -9.47 10.45
C LYS A 190 11.52 -9.86 9.45
N ARG A 191 11.56 -11.08 8.93
CA ARG A 191 10.57 -11.57 7.97
C ARG A 191 9.17 -11.58 8.56
N VAL A 192 8.20 -11.16 7.74
CA VAL A 192 6.80 -11.11 8.18
C VAL A 192 6.24 -12.51 8.45
N ILE A 193 6.56 -13.51 7.62
CA ILE A 193 6.14 -14.90 7.85
C ILE A 193 7.09 -15.51 8.90
N SER A 194 6.56 -15.76 10.06
CA SER A 194 7.30 -16.21 11.26
C SER A 194 6.34 -16.88 12.24
N ASN A 195 6.88 -17.59 13.24
CA ASN A 195 6.08 -18.15 14.34
C ASN A 195 5.19 -17.07 15.00
N ALA A 196 5.71 -15.84 15.16
CA ALA A 196 4.93 -14.74 15.72
C ALA A 196 3.72 -14.34 14.86
N LEU A 197 3.80 -14.44 13.54
CA LEU A 197 2.65 -14.25 12.67
C LEU A 197 1.65 -15.39 12.83
N PHE A 198 2.10 -16.65 12.77
CA PHE A 198 1.22 -17.82 12.91
C PHE A 198 0.48 -17.82 14.25
N SER A 199 1.14 -17.45 15.36
CA SER A 199 0.45 -17.28 16.66
C SER A 199 -0.68 -16.25 16.63
N LYS A 200 -0.58 -15.21 15.78
CA LYS A 200 -1.67 -14.24 15.58
C LYS A 200 -2.74 -14.79 14.64
N LEU A 201 -2.33 -15.50 13.58
CA LEU A 201 -3.25 -16.15 12.66
C LEU A 201 -4.09 -17.22 13.36
N ASP A 202 -3.56 -17.91 14.38
CA ASP A 202 -4.32 -18.83 15.24
C ASP A 202 -5.55 -18.16 15.87
N ILE A 203 -5.48 -16.87 16.12
CA ILE A 203 -6.56 -16.11 16.72
C ILE A 203 -7.52 -15.59 15.65
N ILE A 204 -7.01 -14.89 14.63
CA ILE A 204 -7.86 -14.13 13.70
C ILE A 204 -8.34 -14.92 12.49
N LEU A 205 -7.56 -15.92 12.05
CA LEU A 205 -7.91 -16.75 10.89
C LEU A 205 -8.89 -17.86 11.34
N ARG A 206 -10.02 -17.97 10.67
CA ARG A 206 -10.98 -19.02 10.97
C ARG A 206 -10.46 -20.41 10.56
N THR A 207 -10.98 -21.46 11.15
CA THR A 207 -10.70 -22.84 10.73
C THR A 207 -11.06 -23.00 9.24
N ASN A 208 -10.21 -23.68 8.48
CA ASN A 208 -10.21 -23.77 7.02
C ASN A 208 -9.87 -22.47 6.28
N GLY A 209 -9.59 -21.37 6.98
CA GLY A 209 -9.02 -20.17 6.37
C GLY A 209 -7.62 -20.42 5.82
N LYS A 210 -7.19 -19.61 4.85
CA LYS A 210 -5.94 -19.84 4.15
C LYS A 210 -4.99 -18.64 4.23
N LEU A 211 -3.70 -18.92 4.30
CA LEU A 211 -2.62 -17.97 4.01
C LEU A 211 -2.08 -18.26 2.60
N PHE A 212 -1.99 -17.21 1.78
CA PHE A 212 -1.46 -17.24 0.42
C PHE A 212 -0.16 -16.45 0.38
N PHE A 213 0.93 -17.12 0.02
CA PHE A 213 2.26 -16.51 -0.02
C PHE A 213 2.85 -16.55 -1.42
N LYS A 214 3.31 -15.41 -1.92
CA LYS A 214 4.10 -15.29 -3.15
C LYS A 214 5.45 -14.68 -2.86
N THR A 215 6.50 -15.21 -3.50
CA THR A 215 7.85 -14.64 -3.45
C THR A 215 8.63 -14.97 -4.72
N ASP A 216 9.59 -14.14 -5.04
CA ASP A 216 10.64 -14.39 -6.04
C ASP A 216 11.90 -15.01 -5.41
N HIS A 217 11.98 -15.09 -4.07
CA HIS A 217 13.15 -15.48 -3.31
C HIS A 217 13.14 -16.97 -2.95
N ASP A 218 14.10 -17.75 -3.46
CA ASP A 218 14.16 -19.20 -3.27
C ASP A 218 14.26 -19.60 -1.79
N GLN A 219 15.24 -19.04 -1.06
CA GLN A 219 15.45 -19.41 0.34
C GLN A 219 14.26 -19.06 1.24
N TYR A 220 13.59 -17.93 0.99
CA TYR A 220 12.40 -17.58 1.77
C TYR A 220 11.24 -18.55 1.53
N TYR A 221 11.08 -19.02 0.30
CA TYR A 221 10.10 -20.04 -0.03
C TYR A 221 10.37 -21.34 0.73
N GLU A 222 11.62 -21.87 0.69
CA GLU A 222 11.99 -23.10 1.39
C GLU A 222 11.84 -22.93 2.92
N ASP A 223 12.29 -21.82 3.48
CA ASP A 223 12.17 -21.55 4.92
C ASP A 223 10.70 -21.53 5.39
N VAL A 224 9.77 -21.03 4.56
CA VAL A 224 8.33 -21.04 4.87
C VAL A 224 7.77 -22.47 4.82
N LEU A 225 8.16 -23.27 3.82
CA LEU A 225 7.76 -24.69 3.78
C LEU A 225 8.22 -25.44 5.03
N GLU A 226 9.48 -25.24 5.44
CA GLU A 226 10.03 -25.89 6.65
C GLU A 226 9.40 -25.35 7.95
N LEU A 227 9.04 -24.09 7.98
CA LEU A 227 8.33 -23.49 9.12
C LEU A 227 6.95 -24.14 9.30
N VAL A 228 6.17 -24.24 8.22
CA VAL A 228 4.78 -24.77 8.28
C VAL A 228 4.74 -26.23 8.67
N LYS A 229 5.72 -27.06 8.22
CA LYS A 229 5.84 -28.47 8.61
C LYS A 229 5.96 -28.68 10.13
N LYS A 230 6.39 -27.66 10.87
CA LYS A 230 6.55 -27.69 12.33
C LYS A 230 5.33 -27.19 13.10
N LEU A 231 4.26 -26.77 12.40
CA LEU A 231 3.05 -26.19 12.98
C LEU A 231 1.90 -27.20 12.95
N ASP A 232 1.41 -27.62 14.12
CA ASP A 232 0.33 -28.60 14.25
C ASP A 232 -1.05 -28.09 13.78
N ASN A 233 -1.21 -26.76 13.66
CA ASN A 233 -2.48 -26.12 13.31
C ASN A 233 -2.61 -25.80 11.82
N TYR A 234 -1.56 -26.10 11.02
CA TYR A 234 -1.51 -25.69 9.61
C TYR A 234 -1.06 -26.84 8.71
N GLU A 235 -1.56 -26.85 7.50
CA GLU A 235 -1.14 -27.75 6.44
C GLU A 235 -0.84 -26.98 5.15
N ILE A 236 0.16 -27.43 4.39
CA ILE A 236 0.42 -26.94 3.04
C ILE A 236 -0.53 -27.68 2.11
N VAL A 237 -1.51 -26.97 1.54
CA VAL A 237 -2.50 -27.56 0.62
C VAL A 237 -2.07 -27.46 -0.84
N TYR A 238 -1.19 -26.53 -1.16
CA TYR A 238 -0.58 -26.36 -2.47
C TYR A 238 0.74 -25.58 -2.38
N HIS A 239 1.71 -25.94 -3.21
CA HIS A 239 2.90 -25.13 -3.41
C HIS A 239 3.52 -25.38 -4.79
N THR A 240 4.21 -24.37 -5.34
CA THR A 240 4.95 -24.46 -6.58
C THR A 240 6.11 -23.46 -6.60
N ASN A 241 7.20 -23.83 -7.24
CA ASN A 241 8.32 -22.92 -7.48
C ASN A 241 8.19 -22.15 -8.81
N ASP A 242 7.11 -22.41 -9.58
CA ASP A 242 6.81 -21.70 -10.83
C ASP A 242 5.30 -21.51 -11.00
N LEU A 243 4.77 -20.47 -10.38
CA LEU A 243 3.34 -20.16 -10.39
C LEU A 243 2.79 -19.93 -11.80
N HIS A 244 3.58 -19.32 -12.69
CA HIS A 244 3.09 -18.94 -14.02
C HIS A 244 2.98 -20.10 -14.99
N ASN A 245 3.68 -21.21 -14.73
CA ASN A 245 3.59 -22.46 -15.49
C ASN A 245 2.87 -23.58 -14.71
N SER A 246 2.22 -23.22 -13.59
CA SER A 246 1.48 -24.17 -12.74
C SER A 246 0.00 -24.24 -13.10
N GLU A 247 -0.71 -25.20 -12.53
CA GLU A 247 -2.19 -25.30 -12.64
C GLU A 247 -2.93 -24.07 -12.07
N LYS A 248 -2.28 -23.31 -11.16
CA LYS A 248 -2.82 -22.07 -10.58
C LYS A 248 -2.59 -20.83 -11.45
N ALA A 249 -1.88 -20.95 -12.58
CA ALA A 249 -1.54 -19.81 -13.44
C ALA A 249 -2.79 -19.04 -13.92
N SER A 250 -3.87 -19.74 -14.28
CA SER A 250 -5.10 -19.13 -14.78
C SER A 250 -5.92 -18.40 -13.68
N GLU A 251 -5.77 -18.80 -12.42
CA GLU A 251 -6.44 -18.17 -11.29
C GLU A 251 -5.64 -16.98 -10.73
N ASN A 252 -4.34 -16.89 -11.09
CA ASN A 252 -3.42 -15.93 -10.53
C ASN A 252 -3.76 -14.48 -10.89
N ILE A 253 -4.02 -13.66 -9.88
CA ILE A 253 -4.07 -12.21 -10.02
C ILE A 253 -2.66 -11.66 -9.81
N LYS A 254 -2.09 -11.08 -10.87
CA LYS A 254 -0.71 -10.58 -10.84
C LYS A 254 -0.61 -9.28 -10.06
N THR A 255 0.35 -9.21 -9.13
CA THR A 255 0.69 -7.96 -8.44
C THR A 255 1.38 -6.97 -9.39
N GLU A 256 1.51 -5.70 -8.99
CA GLU A 256 2.28 -4.70 -9.74
C GLU A 256 3.77 -5.08 -9.82
N PHE A 257 4.32 -5.61 -8.71
CA PHE A 257 5.69 -6.12 -8.66
C PHE A 257 5.88 -7.28 -9.66
N GLU A 258 4.97 -8.25 -9.63
CA GLU A 258 4.99 -9.42 -10.48
C GLU A 258 4.94 -9.05 -11.98
N GLN A 259 4.10 -8.07 -12.35
CA GLN A 259 4.02 -7.56 -13.71
C GLN A 259 5.31 -6.88 -14.18
N MET A 260 5.91 -6.04 -13.31
CA MET A 260 7.19 -5.37 -13.62
C MET A 260 8.34 -6.37 -13.68
N PHE A 261 8.33 -7.37 -12.80
CA PHE A 261 9.37 -8.38 -12.68
C PHE A 261 9.42 -9.30 -13.91
N LEU A 262 8.27 -9.78 -14.35
CA LEU A 262 8.12 -10.59 -15.55
C LEU A 262 8.63 -9.89 -16.83
N SER A 263 8.53 -8.56 -16.88
CA SER A 263 9.02 -7.79 -18.02
C SER A 263 10.55 -7.62 -18.07
N LYS A 264 11.25 -7.89 -16.96
CA LYS A 264 12.67 -7.57 -16.77
C LYS A 264 13.56 -8.77 -16.44
N HIS A 265 13.01 -9.80 -15.84
CA HIS A 265 13.76 -10.93 -15.30
C HIS A 265 13.06 -12.25 -15.65
N ASN A 266 13.86 -13.25 -16.05
CA ASN A 266 13.37 -14.59 -16.32
C ASN A 266 13.46 -15.46 -15.04
N MET A 267 12.78 -15.02 -13.97
CA MET A 267 12.75 -15.74 -12.69
C MET A 267 11.35 -16.26 -12.39
N ASN A 268 11.28 -17.46 -11.83
CA ASN A 268 10.02 -18.06 -11.45
C ASN A 268 9.46 -17.45 -10.16
N ILE A 269 8.16 -17.27 -10.11
CA ILE A 269 7.45 -16.86 -8.90
C ILE A 269 7.04 -18.11 -8.12
N LYS A 270 7.47 -18.17 -6.87
CA LYS A 270 7.11 -19.23 -5.92
C LYS A 270 5.80 -18.89 -5.24
N TYR A 271 5.01 -19.91 -4.97
CA TYR A 271 3.69 -19.76 -4.37
C TYR A 271 3.39 -20.89 -3.38
N ILE A 272 2.78 -20.55 -2.25
CA ILE A 272 2.34 -21.51 -1.23
C ILE A 272 0.92 -21.15 -0.79
N GLU A 273 0.03 -22.15 -0.72
CA GLU A 273 -1.25 -22.08 -0.01
C GLU A 273 -1.15 -22.89 1.28
N ILE A 274 -1.36 -22.22 2.40
CA ILE A 274 -1.31 -22.81 3.74
C ILE A 274 -2.71 -22.69 4.34
N LYS A 275 -3.26 -23.80 4.83
CA LYS A 275 -4.60 -23.88 5.42
C LYS A 275 -4.51 -24.08 6.92
N LYS A 276 -5.30 -23.33 7.70
CA LYS A 276 -5.52 -23.57 9.11
C LYS A 276 -6.48 -24.74 9.28
N ILE A 277 -6.07 -25.77 10.04
CA ILE A 277 -6.85 -27.03 10.23
C ILE A 277 -7.49 -27.14 11.61
N LYS A 278 -7.04 -26.34 12.59
CA LYS A 278 -7.54 -26.34 13.96
C LYS A 278 -7.89 -24.94 14.45
#